data_2883ff73df6c05cfe8b56fba8d2f567c
#
_entry.id   2883ff73df6c05cfe8b56fba8d2f567c
#
_cell.length_a   1.000
_cell.length_b   1.000
_cell.length_c   1.000
_cell.angle_alpha   90.00
_cell.angle_beta   90.00
_cell.angle_gamma   90.00
#
_symmetry.space_group_name_H-M   'P 1'
#
loop_
_entity.id
_entity.type
_entity.pdbx_description
1 polymer ?
#
loop_
_entity_poly.entity_id
_entity_poly.type
_entity_poly.pdbx_seq_one_letter_code
_entity_poly.pdbx_strand_id
1 'polypeptide(L)' 'MKKRRPMIRAKLGMDYGDLGKLQYLIAQEDAVIADTIYEDRVTLLVDVYAPDYERFVKAVTEATGARVPVEKLEEFFG' A
#
# COMPACT_ATOMS: atom_id res chain seq x y z
N MET A 1 -13.28 -23.59 6.16
CA MET A 1 -12.86 -22.73 7.27
C MET A 1 -11.85 -21.68 6.77
N LYS A 2 -12.08 -20.43 7.07
CA LYS A 2 -11.19 -19.37 6.63
C LYS A 2 -10.03 -19.19 7.56
N LYS A 3 -8.83 -19.16 7.01
CA LYS A 3 -7.65 -18.85 7.79
C LYS A 3 -7.51 -17.33 7.87
N ARG A 4 -7.31 -16.85 9.05
CA ARG A 4 -6.99 -15.44 9.23
C ARG A 4 -5.51 -15.24 9.01
N ARG A 5 -5.17 -14.17 8.32
CA ARG A 5 -3.78 -13.81 8.07
C ARG A 5 -3.44 -12.52 8.77
N PRO A 6 -2.22 -12.39 9.29
CA PRO A 6 -1.79 -11.10 9.83
C PRO A 6 -1.64 -10.12 8.67
N MET A 7 -2.35 -9.01 8.74
CA MET A 7 -2.34 -7.99 7.70
C MET A 7 -1.94 -6.65 8.31
N ILE A 8 -1.33 -5.82 7.49
CA ILE A 8 -0.97 -4.46 7.89
C ILE A 8 -1.66 -3.50 6.94
N ARG A 9 -2.42 -2.57 7.51
CA ARG A 9 -3.02 -1.50 6.72
C ARG A 9 -2.07 -0.33 6.67
N ALA A 10 -1.76 0.13 5.47
CA ALA A 10 -0.84 1.22 5.25
C ALA A 10 -1.48 2.31 4.41
N LYS A 11 -0.99 3.53 4.57
CA LYS A 11 -1.47 4.69 3.85
C LYS A 11 -0.35 5.19 2.94
N LEU A 12 -0.70 5.45 1.69
CA LEU A 12 0.22 5.96 0.68
C LEU A 12 -0.31 7.27 0.16
N GLY A 13 0.48 8.34 0.27
CA GLY A 13 0.11 9.63 -0.29
C GLY A 13 0.93 9.91 -1.54
N MET A 14 0.28 10.32 -2.62
CA MET A 14 0.96 10.51 -3.90
C MET A 14 0.24 11.53 -4.77
N ASP A 15 0.92 12.00 -5.81
CA ASP A 15 0.29 12.83 -6.82
C ASP A 15 -0.45 11.95 -7.82
N TYR A 16 -1.40 12.55 -8.54
CA TYR A 16 -2.17 11.81 -9.54
C TYR A 16 -1.28 11.17 -10.60
N GLY A 17 -0.14 11.78 -10.88
CA GLY A 17 0.79 11.23 -11.86
C GLY A 17 1.42 9.89 -11.44
N ASP A 18 1.46 9.62 -10.15
CA ASP A 18 2.05 8.39 -9.62
C ASP A 18 1.00 7.30 -9.37
N LEU A 19 -0.28 7.64 -9.48
CA LEU A 19 -1.36 6.73 -9.12
C LEU A 19 -1.32 5.42 -9.92
N GLY A 20 -1.20 5.52 -11.23
CA GLY A 20 -1.17 4.32 -12.07
C GLY A 20 0.00 3.41 -11.75
N LYS A 21 1.17 3.99 -11.53
CA LYS A 21 2.36 3.23 -11.17
C LYS A 21 2.15 2.48 -9.86
N LEU A 22 1.59 3.17 -8.86
CA LEU A 22 1.37 2.55 -7.57
C LEU A 22 0.29 1.48 -7.62
N GLN A 23 -0.78 1.69 -8.40
CA GLN A 23 -1.80 0.67 -8.57
C GLN A 23 -1.20 -0.61 -9.16
N TYR A 24 -0.35 -0.46 -10.15
CA TYR A 24 0.32 -1.60 -10.77
C TYR A 24 1.23 -2.30 -9.77
N LEU A 25 2.01 -1.54 -9.02
CA LEU A 25 2.93 -2.09 -8.04
C LEU A 25 2.18 -2.84 -6.94
N ILE A 26 1.08 -2.28 -6.46
CA ILE A 26 0.27 -2.91 -5.41
C ILE A 26 -0.26 -4.25 -5.90
N ALA A 27 -0.73 -4.31 -7.15
CA ALA A 27 -1.20 -5.55 -7.72
C ALA A 27 -0.08 -6.58 -7.85
N GLN A 28 1.12 -6.13 -8.23
CA GLN A 28 2.28 -7.03 -8.35
C GLN A 28 2.69 -7.63 -7.01
N GLU A 29 2.56 -6.87 -5.94
CA GLU A 29 2.97 -7.31 -4.61
C GLU A 29 1.87 -8.05 -3.86
N ASP A 30 0.80 -8.40 -4.55
CA ASP A 30 -0.33 -9.11 -3.95
C ASP A 30 -1.00 -8.34 -2.80
N ALA A 31 -0.84 -7.03 -2.79
CA ALA A 31 -1.52 -6.19 -1.83
C ALA A 31 -2.91 -5.83 -2.36
N VAL A 32 -3.79 -5.41 -1.47
CA VAL A 32 -5.16 -5.07 -1.82
C VAL A 32 -5.40 -3.61 -1.50
N ILE A 33 -5.99 -2.87 -2.45
CA ILE A 33 -6.38 -1.49 -2.21
C ILE A 33 -7.69 -1.51 -1.44
N ALA A 34 -7.66 -1.08 -0.19
CA ALA A 34 -8.84 -1.06 0.66
C ALA A 34 -9.71 0.15 0.35
N ASP A 35 -9.09 1.29 0.04
CA ASP A 35 -9.83 2.51 -0.24
C ASP A 35 -8.93 3.46 -1.02
N THR A 36 -9.54 4.41 -1.72
CA THR A 36 -8.83 5.45 -2.45
C THR A 36 -9.52 6.78 -2.18
N ILE A 37 -8.74 7.76 -1.76
CA ILE A 37 -9.27 9.08 -1.45
C ILE A 37 -8.69 10.07 -2.46
N TYR A 38 -9.58 10.76 -3.19
CA TYR A 38 -9.19 11.72 -4.20
C TYR A 38 -9.40 13.14 -3.67
N GLU A 39 -8.31 13.83 -3.44
CA GLU A 39 -8.34 15.22 -2.99
C GLU A 39 -7.27 15.97 -3.78
N ASP A 40 -6.61 16.95 -3.16
CA ASP A 40 -5.49 17.62 -3.82
C ASP A 40 -4.41 16.62 -4.21
N ARG A 41 -4.26 15.57 -3.39
CA ARG A 41 -3.39 14.46 -3.65
C ARG A 41 -4.18 13.17 -3.47
N VAL A 42 -3.69 12.09 -4.06
CA VAL A 42 -4.34 10.79 -3.92
C VAL A 42 -3.80 10.08 -2.69
N THR A 43 -4.71 9.54 -1.89
CA THR A 43 -4.35 8.70 -0.75
C THR A 43 -4.89 7.30 -1.00
N LEU A 44 -4.00 6.32 -0.97
CA LEU A 44 -4.39 4.92 -1.10
C LEU A 44 -4.25 4.23 0.25
N LEU A 45 -5.31 3.53 0.65
CA LEU A 45 -5.25 2.67 1.82
C LEU A 45 -5.12 1.24 1.32
N VAL A 46 -4.03 0.59 1.70
CA VAL A 46 -3.74 -0.76 1.21
C VAL A 46 -3.59 -1.73 2.37
N ASP A 47 -3.96 -2.97 2.12
CA ASP A 47 -3.78 -4.05 3.07
C ASP A 47 -2.70 -4.97 2.52
N VAL A 48 -1.65 -5.16 3.29
CA VAL A 48 -0.49 -5.96 2.90
C VAL A 48 -0.30 -7.09 3.91
N TYR A 49 0.01 -8.28 3.42
CA TYR A 49 0.33 -9.40 4.28
C TYR A 49 1.56 -9.04 5.14
N ALA A 50 1.44 -9.19 6.45
CA ALA A 50 2.45 -8.68 7.37
C ALA A 50 3.88 -9.14 7.05
N PRO A 51 4.14 -10.43 6.74
CA PRO A 51 5.50 -10.85 6.39
C PRO A 51 6.05 -10.19 5.13
N ASP A 52 5.19 -9.67 4.26
CA ASP A 52 5.60 -9.03 3.02
C ASP A 52 5.67 -7.50 3.14
N TYR A 53 5.30 -6.97 4.30
CA TYR A 53 5.18 -5.54 4.46
C TYR A 53 6.49 -4.79 4.18
N GLU A 54 7.60 -5.26 4.73
CA GLU A 54 8.89 -4.61 4.54
C GLU A 54 9.29 -4.61 3.07
N ARG A 55 9.06 -5.73 2.38
CA ARG A 55 9.34 -5.82 0.94
C ARG A 55 8.47 -4.83 0.17
N PHE A 56 7.22 -4.73 0.55
CA PHE A 56 6.30 -3.80 -0.09
C PHE A 56 6.77 -2.35 0.08
N VAL A 57 7.13 -1.97 1.30
CA VAL A 57 7.63 -0.63 1.58
C VAL A 57 8.87 -0.33 0.76
N LYS A 58 9.79 -1.28 0.69
CA LYS A 58 11.00 -1.12 -0.09
C LYS A 58 10.70 -0.95 -1.58
N ALA A 59 9.76 -1.74 -2.10
CA ALA A 59 9.38 -1.65 -3.50
C ALA A 59 8.78 -0.29 -3.83
N VAL A 60 7.91 0.22 -2.96
CA VAL A 60 7.32 1.55 -3.14
C VAL A 60 8.40 2.62 -3.10
N THR A 61 9.30 2.54 -2.14
CA THR A 61 10.37 3.51 -1.98
C THR A 61 11.27 3.53 -3.22
N GLU A 62 11.64 2.36 -3.71
CA GLU A 62 12.51 2.27 -4.89
C GLU A 62 11.80 2.74 -6.15
N ALA A 63 10.53 2.40 -6.30
CA ALA A 63 9.79 2.77 -7.51
C ALA A 63 9.55 4.27 -7.60
N THR A 64 9.49 4.97 -6.49
CA THR A 64 9.17 6.40 -6.45
C THR A 64 10.33 7.27 -6.01
N GLY A 65 11.51 6.70 -5.78
CA GLY A 65 12.66 7.46 -5.29
C GLY A 65 12.36 8.08 -3.93
N ALA A 66 11.64 7.38 -3.10
CA ALA A 66 11.26 7.80 -1.74
C ALA A 66 10.29 9.00 -1.73
N ARG A 67 9.65 9.31 -2.87
CA ARG A 67 8.69 10.42 -2.91
C ARG A 67 7.35 10.07 -2.29
N VAL A 68 6.99 8.78 -2.28
CA VAL A 68 5.73 8.32 -1.74
C VAL A 68 5.97 7.68 -0.38
N PRO A 69 5.60 8.35 0.71
CA PRO A 69 5.77 7.77 2.03
C PRO A 69 4.77 6.65 2.28
N VAL A 70 5.19 5.63 2.99
CA VAL A 70 4.32 4.54 3.42
C VAL A 70 4.15 4.67 4.92
N GLU A 71 2.90 4.86 5.35
CA GLU A 71 2.61 5.02 6.76
C GLU A 71 1.78 3.82 7.24
N LYS A 72 2.29 3.12 8.22
CA LYS A 72 1.57 2.00 8.81
C LYS A 72 0.45 2.55 9.70
N LEU A 73 -0.78 2.13 9.44
CA LEU A 73 -1.93 2.59 10.20
C LEU A 73 -2.34 1.62 11.29
N GLU A 74 -2.44 0.34 10.95
CA GLU A 74 -2.85 -0.66 11.93
C GLU A 74 -2.48 -2.05 11.46
N GLU A 75 -2.47 -2.98 12.40
CA GLU A 75 -2.32 -4.40 12.11
C GLU A 75 -3.61 -5.08 12.47
N PHE A 76 -4.02 -6.04 11.66
CA PHE A 76 -5.25 -6.78 11.91
C PHE A 76 -5.14 -8.16 11.27
N PHE A 77 -6.08 -9.03 11.63
CA PHE A 77 -6.20 -10.34 11.02
C PHE A 77 -7.41 -10.33 10.09
N GLY A 78 -7.16 -10.64 8.83
CA GLY A 78 -8.22 -10.61 7.82
C GLY A 78 -8.32 -11.88 7.03
#